data_2eb76d5fea4146db87cc39cf03763b77
#
_entry.id   2eb76d5fea4146db87cc39cf03763b77
#
_cell.length_a   1.000
_cell.length_b   1.000
_cell.length_c   1.000
_cell.angle_alpha   90.00
_cell.angle_beta   90.00
_cell.angle_gamma   90.00
#
_symmetry.space_group_name_H-M   'P 1'
#
loop_
_entity.id
_entity.type
_entity.pdbx_description
1 polymer ?
#
loop_
_entity_poly.entity_id
_entity_poly.type
_entity_poly.pdbx_seq_one_letter_code
_entity_poly.pdbx_strand_id
1 'polypeptide(L)'
;MALPIEFITRTRALLGEEYDKLEAALQADVPVSIRINRNKGTKAPSTPQVGWSETGYYLPERLSFTFDPLFHAGAYYVQEASSMFLEQAIRNFVSEPVKCLDLCAAPGGKSTHLLNLLPEGSLLVSNEVIRTRSNILAENITKWGNPNNIVTNNDPEDIGRLTHLFDVIVTDVPCSGEGMFRKDTDSTGEWSVANVNLCAARQR
;
A
#
# COMPACT_ATOMS: atom_id res chain seq x y z
N MET A 1 23.78 4.52 -6.04
CA MET A 1 23.20 5.09 -4.80
C MET A 1 24.06 4.67 -3.62
N ALA A 2 24.46 5.58 -2.72
CA ALA A 2 25.19 5.24 -1.49
C ALA A 2 24.18 5.02 -0.35
N LEU A 3 24.16 3.81 0.22
CA LEU A 3 23.30 3.49 1.36
C LEU A 3 23.97 3.98 2.67
N PRO A 4 23.18 4.41 3.68
CA PRO A 4 23.71 4.79 4.98
C PRO A 4 24.48 3.65 5.64
N ILE A 5 25.66 3.94 6.22
CA ILE A 5 26.53 2.90 6.80
C ILE A 5 25.85 2.13 7.93
N GLU A 6 25.05 2.82 8.75
CA GLU A 6 24.31 2.21 9.85
C GLU A 6 23.18 1.30 9.34
N PHE A 7 22.53 1.66 8.21
CA PHE A 7 21.56 0.79 7.53
C PHE A 7 22.26 -0.49 7.06
N ILE A 8 23.39 -0.38 6.35
CA ILE A 8 24.17 -1.52 5.87
C ILE A 8 24.53 -2.45 7.03
N THR A 9 25.10 -1.91 8.10
CA THR A 9 25.57 -2.68 9.25
C THR A 9 24.40 -3.45 9.92
N ARG A 10 23.29 -2.77 10.18
CA ARG A 10 22.13 -3.36 10.83
C ARG A 10 21.45 -4.43 9.96
N THR A 11 21.28 -4.10 8.67
CA THR A 11 20.57 -4.99 7.75
C THR A 11 21.39 -6.22 7.40
N ARG A 12 22.73 -6.06 7.26
CA ARG A 12 23.63 -7.19 7.08
C ARG A 12 23.66 -8.11 8.30
N ALA A 13 23.64 -7.55 9.51
CA ALA A 13 23.53 -8.36 10.73
C ALA A 13 22.20 -9.13 10.82
N LEU A 14 21.13 -8.59 10.27
CA LEU A 14 19.80 -9.19 10.28
C LEU A 14 19.62 -10.28 9.21
N LEU A 15 20.11 -10.02 8.00
CA LEU A 15 19.87 -10.86 6.82
C LEU A 15 21.01 -11.85 6.51
N GLY A 16 22.21 -11.65 7.11
CA GLY A 16 23.36 -12.49 6.81
C GLY A 16 23.68 -12.52 5.30
N GLU A 17 23.74 -13.71 4.73
CA GLU A 17 24.04 -13.94 3.32
C GLU A 17 22.99 -13.36 2.34
N GLU A 18 21.76 -13.13 2.79
CA GLU A 18 20.71 -12.55 1.97
C GLU A 18 20.89 -11.03 1.75
N TYR A 19 21.78 -10.38 2.50
CA TYR A 19 22.02 -8.94 2.38
C TYR A 19 22.45 -8.52 0.97
N ASP A 20 23.32 -9.29 0.33
CA ASP A 20 23.86 -8.95 -1.00
C ASP A 20 22.76 -8.97 -2.07
N LYS A 21 21.75 -9.85 -1.90
CA LYS A 21 20.55 -9.85 -2.76
C LYS A 21 19.70 -8.60 -2.56
N LEU A 22 19.53 -8.17 -1.32
CA LEU A 22 18.81 -6.94 -1.01
C LEU A 22 19.54 -5.72 -1.61
N GLU A 23 20.87 -5.62 -1.41
CA GLU A 23 21.67 -4.52 -1.93
C GLU A 23 21.56 -4.43 -3.46
N ALA A 24 21.70 -5.56 -4.16
CA ALA A 24 21.51 -5.64 -5.61
C ALA A 24 20.09 -5.20 -6.03
N ALA A 25 19.06 -5.63 -5.30
CA ALA A 25 17.68 -5.25 -5.55
C ALA A 25 17.41 -3.76 -5.32
N LEU A 26 18.06 -3.13 -4.34
CA LEU A 26 17.96 -1.69 -4.08
C LEU A 26 18.64 -0.84 -5.17
N GLN A 27 19.59 -1.38 -5.90
CA GLN A 27 20.29 -0.72 -7.00
C GLN A 27 19.63 -0.97 -8.38
N ALA A 28 18.73 -1.94 -8.46
CA ALA A 28 18.00 -2.24 -9.70
C ALA A 28 16.90 -1.22 -9.99
N ASP A 29 16.48 -1.14 -11.26
CA ASP A 29 15.36 -0.31 -11.67
C ASP A 29 14.07 -0.67 -10.91
N VAL A 30 13.27 0.35 -10.61
CA VAL A 30 11.98 0.16 -9.93
C VAL A 30 10.98 -0.40 -10.93
N PRO A 31 10.48 -1.63 -10.75
CA PRO A 31 9.44 -2.14 -11.62
C PRO A 31 8.15 -1.31 -11.48
N VAL A 32 7.55 -0.99 -12.60
CA VAL A 32 6.25 -0.32 -12.64
C VAL A 32 5.15 -1.37 -12.63
N SER A 33 4.13 -1.17 -11.82
CA SER A 33 2.97 -2.07 -11.77
C SER A 33 1.67 -1.31 -11.55
N ILE A 34 0.59 -1.92 -12.01
CA ILE A 34 -0.78 -1.43 -11.84
C ILE A 34 -1.64 -2.56 -11.30
N ARG A 35 -2.73 -2.19 -10.64
CA ARG A 35 -3.78 -3.09 -10.23
C ARG A 35 -5.09 -2.68 -10.92
N ILE A 36 -5.66 -3.57 -11.72
CA ILE A 36 -6.89 -3.31 -12.46
C ILE A 36 -8.13 -3.37 -11.56
N ASN A 37 -9.12 -2.57 -11.91
CA ASN A 37 -10.43 -2.58 -11.28
C ASN A 37 -11.40 -3.44 -12.09
N ARG A 38 -11.65 -4.68 -11.65
CA ARG A 38 -12.57 -5.60 -12.33
C ARG A 38 -14.02 -5.10 -12.37
N ASN A 39 -14.43 -4.32 -11.36
CA ASN A 39 -15.78 -3.76 -11.28
C ASN A 39 -16.07 -2.70 -12.36
N LYS A 40 -15.01 -2.17 -13.00
CA LYS A 40 -15.10 -1.25 -14.14
C LYS A 40 -15.03 -1.97 -15.49
N GLY A 41 -15.04 -3.30 -15.52
CA GLY A 41 -14.88 -4.07 -16.75
C GLY A 41 -13.51 -3.93 -17.41
N THR A 42 -12.50 -3.50 -16.67
CA THR A 42 -11.14 -3.29 -17.18
C THR A 42 -10.54 -4.62 -17.64
N LYS A 43 -10.10 -4.66 -18.88
CA LYS A 43 -9.41 -5.84 -19.43
C LYS A 43 -7.99 -5.94 -18.86
N ALA A 44 -7.57 -7.18 -18.61
CA ALA A 44 -6.20 -7.46 -18.22
C ALA A 44 -5.23 -7.04 -19.35
N PRO A 45 -4.14 -6.34 -19.05
CA PRO A 45 -3.11 -6.08 -20.04
C PRO A 45 -2.40 -7.39 -20.43
N SER A 46 -1.80 -7.42 -21.62
CA SER A 46 -1.01 -8.57 -22.11
C SER A 46 0.41 -8.61 -21.54
N THR A 47 0.62 -8.06 -20.37
CA THR A 47 1.92 -7.98 -19.68
C THR A 47 1.98 -8.98 -18.52
N PRO A 48 3.17 -9.30 -17.97
CA PRO A 48 3.29 -10.26 -16.87
C PRO A 48 2.44 -9.88 -15.67
N GLN A 49 1.72 -10.87 -15.13
CA GLN A 49 0.94 -10.73 -13.92
C GLN A 49 1.87 -10.74 -12.69
N VAL A 50 1.50 -10.00 -11.65
CA VAL A 50 2.14 -10.09 -10.34
C VAL A 50 1.77 -11.43 -9.70
N GLY A 51 2.76 -12.25 -9.36
CA GLY A 51 2.56 -13.65 -8.98
C GLY A 51 1.69 -13.88 -7.73
N TRP A 52 1.47 -12.86 -6.92
CA TRP A 52 0.67 -12.90 -5.69
C TRP A 52 -0.59 -12.04 -5.75
N SER A 53 -0.97 -11.54 -6.94
CA SER A 53 -2.19 -10.76 -7.13
C SER A 53 -2.89 -11.14 -8.42
N GLU A 54 -4.18 -11.41 -8.35
CA GLU A 54 -5.00 -11.74 -9.53
C GLU A 54 -5.30 -10.53 -10.41
N THR A 55 -5.12 -9.32 -9.88
CA THR A 55 -5.43 -8.07 -10.57
C THR A 55 -4.22 -7.18 -10.77
N GLY A 56 -3.04 -7.61 -10.29
CA GLY A 56 -1.77 -6.91 -10.41
C GLY A 56 -1.02 -7.28 -11.69
N TYR A 57 -0.48 -6.28 -12.39
CA TYR A 57 0.29 -6.48 -13.63
C TYR A 57 1.51 -5.57 -13.64
N TYR A 58 2.64 -6.10 -14.10
CA TYR A 58 3.82 -5.30 -14.39
C TYR A 58 3.66 -4.57 -15.72
N LEU A 59 4.22 -3.38 -15.82
CA LEU A 59 4.31 -2.63 -17.07
C LEU A 59 5.75 -2.59 -17.55
N PRO A 60 5.99 -2.60 -18.88
CA PRO A 60 7.34 -2.55 -19.44
C PRO A 60 8.03 -1.20 -19.17
N GLU A 61 7.26 -0.13 -19.00
CA GLU A 61 7.74 1.22 -18.74
C GLU A 61 6.73 2.03 -17.91
N ARG A 62 7.20 3.15 -17.36
CA ARG A 62 6.35 4.10 -16.64
C ARG A 62 5.62 5.01 -17.63
N LEU A 63 4.30 4.85 -17.70
CA LEU A 63 3.43 5.69 -18.52
C LEU A 63 3.15 7.04 -17.84
N SER A 64 2.73 8.03 -18.64
CA SER A 64 2.23 9.31 -18.13
C SER A 64 0.77 9.17 -17.70
N PHE A 65 0.56 8.49 -16.56
CA PHE A 65 -0.78 8.13 -16.04
C PHE A 65 -1.73 9.33 -15.90
N THR A 66 -1.20 10.54 -15.64
CA THR A 66 -2.00 11.75 -15.49
C THR A 66 -2.75 12.16 -16.77
N PHE A 67 -2.34 11.67 -17.93
CA PHE A 67 -3.00 11.91 -19.21
C PHE A 67 -3.90 10.74 -19.65
N ASP A 68 -3.97 9.68 -18.85
CA ASP A 68 -4.80 8.51 -19.18
C ASP A 68 -6.22 8.69 -18.61
N PRO A 69 -7.26 8.79 -19.46
CA PRO A 69 -8.65 8.87 -19.00
C PRO A 69 -9.08 7.68 -18.14
N LEU A 70 -8.53 6.49 -18.39
CA LEU A 70 -8.84 5.28 -17.63
C LEU A 70 -8.32 5.35 -16.20
N PHE A 71 -7.17 6.02 -15.98
CA PHE A 71 -6.67 6.29 -14.63
C PHE A 71 -7.66 7.18 -13.85
N HIS A 72 -8.14 8.24 -14.47
CA HIS A 72 -9.11 9.15 -13.86
C HIS A 72 -10.50 8.52 -13.66
N ALA A 73 -10.86 7.58 -14.52
CA ALA A 73 -12.10 6.78 -14.39
C ALA A 73 -12.00 5.69 -13.31
N GLY A 74 -10.85 5.48 -12.68
CA GLY A 74 -10.63 4.44 -11.68
C GLY A 74 -10.63 3.02 -12.25
N ALA A 75 -10.28 2.87 -13.54
CA ALA A 75 -10.15 1.57 -14.18
C ALA A 75 -8.96 0.76 -13.66
N TYR A 76 -7.94 1.44 -13.16
CA TYR A 76 -6.79 0.83 -12.50
C TYR A 76 -6.19 1.79 -11.46
N TYR A 77 -5.36 1.24 -10.58
CA TYR A 77 -4.55 1.96 -9.59
C TYR A 77 -3.07 1.70 -9.86
N VAL A 78 -2.23 2.75 -9.88
CA VAL A 78 -0.77 2.59 -9.96
C VAL A 78 -0.28 2.20 -8.58
N GLN A 79 0.14 0.96 -8.42
CA GLN A 79 0.51 0.40 -7.12
C GLN A 79 1.75 -0.46 -7.27
N GLU A 80 2.64 -0.38 -6.29
CA GLU A 80 3.80 -1.25 -6.21
C GLU A 80 3.39 -2.70 -5.99
N ALA A 81 4.03 -3.61 -6.72
CA ALA A 81 3.70 -5.04 -6.67
C ALA A 81 3.80 -5.63 -5.25
N SER A 82 4.83 -5.21 -4.46
CA SER A 82 4.99 -5.66 -3.07
C SER A 82 3.79 -5.32 -2.19
N SER A 83 3.19 -4.12 -2.37
CA SER A 83 1.99 -3.72 -1.63
C SER A 83 0.75 -4.57 -1.96
N MET A 84 0.74 -5.23 -3.12
CA MET A 84 -0.35 -6.13 -3.51
C MET A 84 -0.30 -7.49 -2.79
N PHE A 85 0.80 -7.80 -2.06
CA PHE A 85 0.91 -9.03 -1.26
C PHE A 85 -0.16 -9.14 -0.16
N LEU A 86 -0.77 -8.02 0.23
CA LEU A 86 -1.94 -7.97 1.11
C LEU A 86 -3.06 -8.92 0.63
N GLU A 87 -3.19 -9.13 -0.68
CA GLU A 87 -4.17 -10.05 -1.27
C GLU A 87 -4.05 -11.46 -0.71
N GLN A 88 -2.82 -11.95 -0.51
CA GLN A 88 -2.58 -13.28 0.03
C GLN A 88 -3.08 -13.42 1.47
N ALA A 89 -2.89 -12.40 2.30
CA ALA A 89 -3.40 -12.41 3.67
C ALA A 89 -4.94 -12.39 3.70
N ILE A 90 -5.55 -11.48 2.94
CA ILE A 90 -7.02 -11.37 2.93
C ILE A 90 -7.67 -12.65 2.41
N ARG A 91 -7.19 -13.22 1.31
CA ARG A 91 -7.75 -14.46 0.73
C ARG A 91 -7.62 -15.67 1.65
N ASN A 92 -6.57 -15.74 2.45
CA ASN A 92 -6.34 -16.86 3.33
C ASN A 92 -7.13 -16.79 4.65
N PHE A 93 -7.47 -15.58 5.10
CA PHE A 93 -8.04 -15.38 6.44
C PHE A 93 -9.44 -14.78 6.47
N VAL A 94 -9.95 -14.24 5.33
CA VAL A 94 -11.24 -13.57 5.28
C VAL A 94 -12.14 -14.25 4.23
N SER A 95 -13.01 -15.14 4.69
CA SER A 95 -13.94 -15.91 3.84
C SER A 95 -15.40 -15.45 3.95
N GLU A 96 -15.74 -14.73 5.02
CA GLU A 96 -17.10 -14.27 5.33
C GLU A 96 -17.16 -12.73 5.33
N PRO A 97 -18.36 -12.12 5.16
CA PRO A 97 -18.53 -10.68 5.25
C PRO A 97 -18.01 -10.11 6.58
N VAL A 98 -17.21 -9.06 6.52
CA VAL A 98 -16.54 -8.44 7.67
C VAL A 98 -16.70 -6.93 7.68
N LYS A 99 -16.58 -6.34 8.88
CA LYS A 99 -16.29 -4.93 9.06
C LYS A 99 -14.78 -4.76 9.14
N CYS A 100 -14.19 -4.24 8.09
CA CYS A 100 -12.75 -4.05 7.97
C CYS A 100 -12.37 -2.58 8.22
N LEU A 101 -11.30 -2.35 8.96
CA LEU A 101 -10.68 -1.03 9.13
C LEU A 101 -9.34 -1.00 8.40
N ASP A 102 -9.13 0.00 7.55
CA ASP A 102 -7.81 0.43 7.07
C ASP A 102 -7.44 1.70 7.86
N LEU A 103 -6.58 1.56 8.87
CA LEU A 103 -6.36 2.60 9.88
C LEU A 103 -5.52 3.78 9.37
N CYS A 104 -4.59 3.53 8.44
CA CYS A 104 -3.67 4.52 7.86
C CYS A 104 -3.79 4.49 6.33
N ALA A 105 -4.97 4.80 5.81
CA ALA A 105 -5.43 4.39 4.49
C ALA A 105 -4.86 5.18 3.31
N ALA A 106 -4.50 6.47 3.52
CA ALA A 106 -4.11 7.32 2.41
C ALA A 106 -2.77 6.90 1.76
N PRO A 107 -2.70 6.99 0.44
CA PRO A 107 -3.61 7.61 -0.51
C PRO A 107 -4.76 6.71 -1.02
N GLY A 108 -4.95 5.49 -0.51
CA GLY A 108 -6.05 4.60 -0.86
C GLY A 108 -5.66 3.35 -1.67
N GLY A 109 -4.37 3.09 -1.86
CA GLY A 109 -3.91 1.91 -2.61
C GLY A 109 -4.33 0.60 -1.96
N LYS A 110 -4.18 0.47 -0.63
CA LYS A 110 -4.63 -0.71 0.13
C LYS A 110 -6.14 -0.74 0.28
N SER A 111 -6.78 0.40 0.60
CA SER A 111 -8.24 0.48 0.71
C SER A 111 -8.95 0.06 -0.58
N THR A 112 -8.54 0.58 -1.74
CA THR A 112 -9.12 0.19 -3.03
C THR A 112 -8.84 -1.27 -3.37
N HIS A 113 -7.75 -1.85 -2.86
CA HIS A 113 -7.46 -3.27 -3.00
C HIS A 113 -8.40 -4.11 -2.13
N LEU A 114 -8.55 -3.74 -0.86
CA LEU A 114 -9.49 -4.38 0.07
C LEU A 114 -10.91 -4.41 -0.48
N LEU A 115 -11.39 -3.31 -1.08
CA LEU A 115 -12.71 -3.23 -1.70
C LEU A 115 -12.96 -4.24 -2.83
N ASN A 116 -11.90 -4.75 -3.44
CA ASN A 116 -12.00 -5.82 -4.45
C ASN A 116 -11.80 -7.22 -3.88
N LEU A 117 -11.27 -7.34 -2.67
CA LEU A 117 -10.91 -8.62 -2.04
C LEU A 117 -11.92 -9.09 -1.01
N LEU A 118 -12.49 -8.15 -0.27
CA LEU A 118 -13.44 -8.47 0.79
C LEU A 118 -14.71 -9.12 0.23
N PRO A 119 -15.25 -10.14 0.90
CA PRO A 119 -16.50 -10.79 0.53
C PRO A 119 -17.67 -9.81 0.39
N GLU A 120 -18.63 -10.14 -0.47
CA GLU A 120 -19.85 -9.36 -0.64
C GLU A 120 -20.58 -9.21 0.70
N GLY A 121 -21.10 -8.01 0.99
CA GLY A 121 -21.71 -7.68 2.28
C GLY A 121 -20.73 -7.12 3.32
N SER A 122 -19.41 -7.11 3.04
CA SER A 122 -18.44 -6.46 3.91
C SER A 122 -18.54 -4.94 3.84
N LEU A 123 -18.13 -4.28 4.93
CA LEU A 123 -17.98 -2.82 5.01
C LEU A 123 -16.53 -2.48 5.30
N LEU A 124 -15.94 -1.58 4.50
CA LEU A 124 -14.61 -1.03 4.75
C LEU A 124 -14.72 0.37 5.36
N VAL A 125 -14.01 0.62 6.45
CA VAL A 125 -13.75 1.95 6.99
C VAL A 125 -12.29 2.30 6.68
N SER A 126 -12.09 3.38 5.93
CA SER A 126 -10.76 3.86 5.54
C SER A 126 -10.46 5.16 6.28
N ASN A 127 -9.55 5.11 7.26
CA ASN A 127 -9.21 6.25 8.10
C ASN A 127 -7.86 6.87 7.70
N GLU A 128 -7.75 8.17 7.82
CA GLU A 128 -6.49 8.90 7.66
C GLU A 128 -6.49 10.12 8.60
N VAL A 129 -5.46 10.24 9.44
CA VAL A 129 -5.34 11.31 10.43
C VAL A 129 -5.05 12.67 9.79
N ILE A 130 -4.27 12.70 8.70
CA ILE A 130 -3.88 13.94 8.03
C ILE A 130 -4.97 14.34 7.02
N ARG A 131 -5.65 15.47 7.29
CA ARG A 131 -6.80 15.94 6.50
C ARG A 131 -6.52 16.09 5.01
N THR A 132 -5.37 16.63 4.64
CA THR A 132 -5.00 16.80 3.21
C THR A 132 -4.86 15.44 2.51
N ARG A 133 -4.31 14.44 3.19
CA ARG A 133 -4.20 13.07 2.68
C ARG A 133 -5.55 12.35 2.67
N SER A 134 -6.42 12.62 3.66
CA SER A 134 -7.79 12.11 3.70
C SER A 134 -8.62 12.57 2.50
N ASN A 135 -8.42 13.80 2.02
CA ASN A 135 -9.08 14.29 0.80
C ASN A 135 -8.62 13.49 -0.44
N ILE A 136 -7.33 13.18 -0.56
CA ILE A 136 -6.79 12.34 -1.65
C ILE A 136 -7.34 10.92 -1.56
N LEU A 137 -7.44 10.37 -0.36
CA LEU A 137 -8.06 9.07 -0.10
C LEU A 137 -9.52 9.06 -0.59
N ALA A 138 -10.32 10.04 -0.19
CA ALA A 138 -11.72 10.16 -0.58
C ALA A 138 -11.88 10.26 -2.11
N GLU A 139 -11.02 11.02 -2.79
CA GLU A 139 -10.99 11.10 -4.26
C GLU A 139 -10.70 9.73 -4.90
N ASN A 140 -9.69 9.02 -4.43
CA ASN A 140 -9.32 7.72 -4.98
C ASN A 140 -10.38 6.64 -4.73
N ILE A 141 -11.02 6.64 -3.56
CA ILE A 141 -12.15 5.76 -3.25
C ILE A 141 -13.35 6.08 -4.15
N THR A 142 -13.66 7.36 -4.36
CA THR A 142 -14.74 7.79 -5.25
C THR A 142 -14.48 7.34 -6.70
N LYS A 143 -13.26 7.53 -7.20
CA LYS A 143 -12.85 7.05 -8.53
C LYS A 143 -12.98 5.52 -8.64
N TRP A 144 -12.64 4.80 -7.58
CA TRP A 144 -12.72 3.34 -7.56
C TRP A 144 -14.16 2.84 -7.71
N GLY A 145 -15.11 3.54 -7.08
CA GLY A 145 -16.54 3.36 -7.34
C GLY A 145 -17.20 2.17 -6.64
N ASN A 146 -16.63 1.69 -5.53
CA ASN A 146 -17.29 0.70 -4.67
C ASN A 146 -18.01 1.44 -3.51
N PRO A 147 -19.36 1.26 -3.34
CA PRO A 147 -20.13 2.00 -2.34
C PRO A 147 -19.91 1.51 -0.89
N ASN A 148 -19.36 0.32 -0.70
CA ASN A 148 -19.22 -0.30 0.62
C ASN A 148 -17.99 0.22 1.37
N ASN A 149 -17.80 1.56 1.36
CA ASN A 149 -16.70 2.22 2.05
C ASN A 149 -17.17 3.49 2.77
N ILE A 150 -16.57 3.74 3.95
CA ILE A 150 -16.70 4.99 4.70
C ILE A 150 -15.28 5.56 4.86
N VAL A 151 -15.06 6.78 4.38
CA VAL A 151 -13.80 7.51 4.62
C VAL A 151 -13.95 8.36 5.87
N THR A 152 -12.98 8.24 6.80
CA THR A 152 -12.94 8.99 8.04
C THR A 152 -11.62 9.78 8.17
N ASN A 153 -11.68 10.87 8.93
CA ASN A 153 -10.50 11.67 9.24
C ASN A 153 -10.42 11.84 10.77
N ASN A 154 -9.93 10.80 11.45
CA ASN A 154 -9.88 10.73 12.90
C ASN A 154 -8.49 10.33 13.37
N ASP A 155 -8.17 10.71 14.61
CA ASP A 155 -7.01 10.16 15.30
C ASP A 155 -7.21 8.67 15.58
N PRO A 156 -6.15 7.83 15.48
CA PRO A 156 -6.23 6.41 15.84
C PRO A 156 -6.75 6.16 17.26
N GLU A 157 -6.49 7.07 18.22
CA GLU A 157 -7.01 6.98 19.59
C GLU A 157 -8.54 7.09 19.64
N ASP A 158 -9.14 7.93 18.79
CA ASP A 158 -10.60 8.04 18.68
C ASP A 158 -11.22 6.78 18.09
N ILE A 159 -10.57 6.21 17.06
CA ILE A 159 -10.97 4.92 16.48
C ILE A 159 -10.86 3.80 17.53
N GLY A 160 -9.82 3.83 18.38
CA GLY A 160 -9.61 2.86 19.47
C GLY A 160 -10.75 2.81 20.52
N ARG A 161 -11.59 3.85 20.59
CA ARG A 161 -12.79 3.85 21.45
C ARG A 161 -13.93 2.99 20.90
N LEU A 162 -13.87 2.61 19.61
CA LEU A 162 -14.86 1.76 18.96
C LEU A 162 -14.54 0.27 19.23
N THR A 163 -14.68 -0.14 20.48
CA THR A 163 -14.37 -1.51 20.90
C THR A 163 -15.29 -2.52 20.23
N HIS A 164 -14.72 -3.65 19.78
CA HIS A 164 -15.46 -4.77 19.16
C HIS A 164 -16.26 -4.41 17.89
N LEU A 165 -15.91 -3.30 17.21
CA LEU A 165 -16.61 -2.91 15.99
C LEU A 165 -16.06 -3.60 14.74
N PHE A 166 -14.76 -3.82 14.66
CA PHE A 166 -14.07 -4.34 13.48
C PHE A 166 -13.66 -5.79 13.67
N ASP A 167 -13.88 -6.60 12.64
CA ASP A 167 -13.46 -7.99 12.57
C ASP A 167 -12.03 -8.11 12.03
N VAL A 168 -11.63 -7.18 11.15
CA VAL A 168 -10.31 -7.10 10.52
C VAL A 168 -9.77 -5.69 10.61
N ILE A 169 -8.50 -5.55 11.00
CA ILE A 169 -7.80 -4.27 11.01
C ILE A 169 -6.53 -4.40 10.17
N VAL A 170 -6.41 -3.54 9.17
CA VAL A 170 -5.22 -3.40 8.33
C VAL A 170 -4.50 -2.11 8.70
N THR A 171 -3.20 -2.21 8.95
CA THR A 171 -2.39 -1.06 9.33
C THR A 171 -1.14 -0.97 8.45
N ASP A 172 -1.07 0.09 7.63
CA ASP A 172 0.14 0.49 6.91
C ASP A 172 0.71 1.73 7.60
N VAL A 173 1.39 1.47 8.69
CA VAL A 173 1.83 2.50 9.63
C VAL A 173 3.10 3.21 9.16
N PRO A 174 3.36 4.45 9.62
CA PRO A 174 4.58 5.18 9.29
C PRO A 174 5.83 4.35 9.61
N CYS A 175 6.75 4.30 8.65
CA CYS A 175 8.02 3.60 8.75
C CYS A 175 9.20 4.54 8.47
N SER A 176 10.42 4.05 8.65
CA SER A 176 11.68 4.81 8.46
C SER A 176 12.05 5.05 6.98
N GLY A 177 11.25 4.58 6.03
CA GLY A 177 11.35 4.98 4.63
C GLY A 177 12.33 4.19 3.77
N GLU A 178 12.86 3.05 4.23
CA GLU A 178 13.82 2.24 3.45
C GLU A 178 13.26 1.79 2.08
N GLY A 179 11.95 1.62 1.98
CA GLY A 179 11.28 1.32 0.71
C GLY A 179 11.37 2.45 -0.33
N MET A 180 11.75 3.66 0.09
CA MET A 180 11.93 4.81 -0.80
C MET A 180 13.32 4.89 -1.41
N PHE A 181 14.34 4.23 -0.87
CA PHE A 181 15.73 4.31 -1.35
C PHE A 181 15.86 4.09 -2.86
N ARG A 182 15.11 3.16 -3.42
CA ARG A 182 15.10 2.89 -4.87
C ARG A 182 14.41 3.96 -5.71
N LYS A 183 13.49 4.72 -5.11
CA LYS A 183 12.61 5.66 -5.81
C LYS A 183 13.10 7.10 -5.71
N ASP A 184 13.72 7.40 -4.59
CA ASP A 184 14.20 8.71 -4.23
C ASP A 184 15.54 8.59 -3.50
N THR A 185 16.59 8.96 -4.19
CA THR A 185 17.97 8.89 -3.66
C THR A 185 18.20 9.82 -2.49
N ASP A 186 17.42 10.90 -2.37
CA ASP A 186 17.54 11.87 -1.27
C ASP A 186 17.04 11.27 0.04
N SER A 187 16.11 10.29 -0.03
CA SER A 187 15.59 9.56 1.13
C SER A 187 16.68 8.82 1.93
N THR A 188 17.80 8.46 1.28
CA THR A 188 18.94 7.85 1.98
C THR A 188 19.63 8.83 2.93
N GLY A 189 19.63 10.13 2.61
CA GLY A 189 20.18 11.21 3.46
C GLY A 189 19.30 11.54 4.67
N GLU A 190 18.01 11.28 4.59
CA GLU A 190 17.06 11.52 5.68
C GLU A 190 16.95 10.36 6.67
N TRP A 191 17.44 9.18 6.27
CA TRP A 191 17.35 7.99 7.09
C TRP A 191 18.31 8.06 8.29
N SER A 192 17.83 7.66 9.47
CA SER A 192 18.63 7.56 10.68
C SER A 192 18.09 6.51 11.65
N VAL A 193 18.93 5.98 12.51
CA VAL A 193 18.51 5.07 13.60
C VAL A 193 17.51 5.75 14.54
N ALA A 194 17.65 7.05 14.76
CA ALA A 194 16.71 7.83 15.57
C ALA A 194 15.31 7.82 14.93
N ASN A 195 15.21 8.00 13.60
CA ASN A 195 13.93 7.91 12.87
C ASN A 195 13.34 6.50 12.90
N VAL A 196 14.16 5.46 12.76
CA VAL A 196 13.72 4.05 12.92
C VAL A 196 13.07 3.84 14.30
N ASN A 197 13.72 4.29 15.37
CA ASN A 197 13.22 4.15 16.72
C ASN A 197 11.94 4.96 16.95
N LEU A 198 11.85 6.17 16.40
CA LEU A 198 10.64 7.00 16.45
C LEU A 198 9.46 6.30 15.75
N CYS A 199 9.68 5.75 14.57
CA CYS A 199 8.65 5.01 13.84
C CYS A 199 8.23 3.75 14.61
N ALA A 200 9.18 2.99 15.15
CA ALA A 200 8.88 1.82 15.98
C ALA A 200 8.06 2.16 17.24
N ALA A 201 8.31 3.32 17.85
CA ALA A 201 7.51 3.79 18.99
C ALA A 201 6.07 4.18 18.60
N ARG A 202 5.88 4.72 17.38
CA ARG A 202 4.55 5.07 16.85
C ARG A 202 3.72 3.85 16.44
N GLN A 203 4.36 2.72 16.20
CA GLN A 203 3.72 1.48 15.77
C GLN A 203 3.23 0.62 16.95
N ARG A 204 3.54 1.00 18.18
CA ARG A 204 3.12 0.34 19.43
C ARG A 204 1.90 0.97 20.05
#